data_f19b41415a0917ecff0415705afc0bb4
#
_entry.id   f19b41415a0917ecff0415705afc0bb4
#
_cell.length_a   1.000
_cell.length_b   1.000
_cell.length_c   1.000
_cell.angle_alpha   90.00
_cell.angle_beta   90.00
_cell.angle_gamma   90.00
#
_symmetry.space_group_name_H-M   'P 1'
#
loop_
_entity.id
_entity.type
_entity.pdbx_description
1 polymer ?
#
loop_
_entity_poly.entity_id
_entity_poly.type
_entity_poly.pdbx_seq_one_letter_code
_entity_poly.pdbx_strand_id
1 'polypeptide(L)'
;MASIQKRDNGSWRARYRDAAGKEHARHFPRKIDAQHWLNEVTASVVTGRYVDPKGGKITFAQWFEQWSAAQVWATGTKLKAEQALAIATFQDHQIRSILPSHVQAWVKGMSARLAPATVKVYFNIVSSAFRAAVTDKVIAENPCAGAKLPRERRREAAMTIPTPEQLGEALEAAPNWFAAFISVCSFAGLRLGEAAGLQLRDVDFLRRTISVSRQIQGNTKASAEVVPPKHGSERVVYVAEELIQVLALHVQDVGVFGDEQWLFGTGGTYFNRNSAADRWRDVREDAGIGEFTLHDLRHFYASGLIADGCDVVTVQRALGHAQPSITLNTYSHLWPTAEDKTRTAGSRLISAVLGGSADSVRTGKATSL
;
A
#
# COMPACT_ATOMS: atom_id res chain seq x y z
N MET A 1 -25.97 6.68 -39.17
CA MET A 1 -26.53 7.85 -39.89
C MET A 1 -27.43 8.64 -38.93
N ALA A 2 -27.31 9.94 -38.96
CA ALA A 2 -28.15 10.87 -38.16
C ALA A 2 -29.24 11.45 -39.12
N SER A 3 -30.48 11.62 -38.64
CA SER A 3 -31.55 12.18 -39.45
C SER A 3 -32.59 12.93 -38.61
N ILE A 4 -33.25 13.91 -39.24
CA ILE A 4 -34.35 14.66 -38.67
C ILE A 4 -35.59 14.52 -39.57
N GLN A 5 -36.72 14.20 -38.96
CA GLN A 5 -37.97 14.01 -39.66
C GLN A 5 -39.11 14.76 -38.96
N LYS A 6 -39.95 15.49 -39.72
CA LYS A 6 -41.17 16.11 -39.19
C LYS A 6 -42.23 15.02 -39.02
N ARG A 7 -42.96 15.06 -37.92
CA ARG A 7 -44.05 14.14 -37.61
C ARG A 7 -45.40 14.82 -37.88
N ASP A 8 -46.43 14.04 -38.04
CA ASP A 8 -47.80 14.49 -38.34
C ASP A 8 -48.36 15.41 -37.24
N ASN A 9 -47.90 15.21 -36.00
CA ASN A 9 -48.26 16.06 -34.86
C ASN A 9 -47.47 17.39 -34.80
N GLY A 10 -46.74 17.75 -35.86
CA GLY A 10 -45.97 18.97 -35.94
C GLY A 10 -44.61 18.98 -35.25
N SER A 11 -44.28 17.94 -34.47
CA SER A 11 -42.97 17.80 -33.79
C SER A 11 -41.90 17.30 -34.77
N TRP A 12 -40.63 17.58 -34.39
CA TRP A 12 -39.46 17.15 -35.15
C TRP A 12 -38.77 16.00 -34.41
N ARG A 13 -38.68 14.82 -34.99
CA ARG A 13 -37.93 13.67 -34.46
C ARG A 13 -36.52 13.69 -35.01
N ALA A 14 -35.56 13.91 -34.13
CA ALA A 14 -34.14 13.70 -34.41
C ALA A 14 -33.71 12.30 -33.92
N ARG A 15 -32.92 11.59 -34.73
CA ARG A 15 -32.43 10.26 -34.42
C ARG A 15 -30.97 10.09 -34.84
N TYR A 16 -30.23 9.32 -34.08
CA TYR A 16 -28.86 8.90 -34.40
C TYR A 16 -28.65 7.47 -33.94
N ARG A 17 -27.55 6.85 -34.38
CA ARG A 17 -27.08 5.56 -33.87
C ARG A 17 -25.77 5.78 -33.11
N ASP A 18 -25.67 5.16 -31.96
CA ASP A 18 -24.42 5.14 -31.19
C ASP A 18 -23.37 4.19 -31.79
N ALA A 19 -22.18 4.11 -31.20
CA ALA A 19 -21.09 3.24 -31.66
C ALA A 19 -21.45 1.73 -31.64
N ALA A 20 -22.42 1.33 -30.79
CA ALA A 20 -22.94 -0.04 -30.72
C ALA A 20 -24.06 -0.29 -31.75
N GLY A 21 -24.39 0.68 -32.63
CA GLY A 21 -25.44 0.57 -33.62
C GLY A 21 -26.88 0.80 -33.11
N LYS A 22 -27.06 1.07 -31.80
CA LYS A 22 -28.37 1.30 -31.19
C LYS A 22 -28.92 2.66 -31.57
N GLU A 23 -30.20 2.68 -31.98
CA GLU A 23 -30.89 3.92 -32.37
C GLU A 23 -31.41 4.66 -31.13
N HIS A 24 -31.11 5.94 -31.07
CA HIS A 24 -31.62 6.89 -30.10
C HIS A 24 -32.43 7.96 -30.86
N ALA A 25 -33.59 8.35 -30.30
CA ALA A 25 -34.45 9.37 -30.87
C ALA A 25 -34.96 10.33 -29.78
N ARG A 26 -35.10 11.61 -30.15
CA ARG A 26 -35.70 12.65 -29.31
C ARG A 26 -36.62 13.54 -30.16
N HIS A 27 -37.71 14.04 -29.55
CA HIS A 27 -38.68 14.89 -30.18
C HIS A 27 -38.50 16.33 -29.73
N PHE A 28 -38.67 17.28 -30.67
CA PHE A 28 -38.50 18.72 -30.45
C PHE A 28 -39.65 19.49 -31.09
N PRO A 29 -40.09 20.60 -30.48
CA PRO A 29 -41.10 21.47 -31.09
C PRO A 29 -40.61 22.15 -32.37
N ARG A 30 -39.30 22.52 -32.41
CA ARG A 30 -38.70 23.24 -33.54
C ARG A 30 -37.58 22.46 -34.19
N LYS A 31 -37.46 22.61 -35.50
CA LYS A 31 -36.43 21.94 -36.31
C LYS A 31 -35.02 22.35 -35.86
N ILE A 32 -34.82 23.60 -35.51
CA ILE A 32 -33.54 24.13 -35.13
C ILE A 32 -33.02 23.48 -33.83
N ASP A 33 -33.89 23.24 -32.84
CA ASP A 33 -33.53 22.57 -31.60
C ASP A 33 -33.15 21.08 -31.87
N ALA A 34 -33.86 20.42 -32.75
CA ALA A 34 -33.54 19.08 -33.19
C ALA A 34 -32.18 18.99 -33.91
N GLN A 35 -31.85 20.00 -34.72
CA GLN A 35 -30.57 20.08 -35.42
C GLN A 35 -29.42 20.34 -34.48
N HIS A 36 -29.57 21.30 -33.55
CA HIS A 36 -28.55 21.60 -32.53
C HIS A 36 -28.23 20.37 -31.67
N TRP A 37 -29.28 19.70 -31.17
CA TRP A 37 -29.08 18.47 -30.39
C TRP A 37 -28.38 17.37 -31.21
N LEU A 38 -28.75 17.21 -32.48
CA LEU A 38 -28.16 16.19 -33.35
C LEU A 38 -26.69 16.48 -33.65
N ASN A 39 -26.34 17.75 -33.88
CA ASN A 39 -24.97 18.19 -34.10
C ASN A 39 -24.10 17.94 -32.85
N GLU A 40 -24.59 18.31 -31.64
CA GLU A 40 -23.93 18.10 -30.38
C GLU A 40 -23.67 16.61 -30.11
N VAL A 41 -24.69 15.77 -30.28
CA VAL A 41 -24.57 14.33 -30.06
C VAL A 41 -23.66 13.70 -31.13
N THR A 42 -23.77 14.08 -32.41
CA THR A 42 -22.91 13.54 -33.47
C THR A 42 -21.45 13.93 -33.21
N ALA A 43 -21.18 15.17 -32.78
CA ALA A 43 -19.85 15.62 -32.40
C ALA A 43 -19.32 14.80 -31.20
N SER A 44 -20.15 14.51 -30.19
CA SER A 44 -19.76 13.69 -29.04
C SER A 44 -19.47 12.23 -29.42
N VAL A 45 -20.19 11.66 -30.35
CA VAL A 45 -19.96 10.31 -30.89
C VAL A 45 -18.63 10.26 -31.67
N VAL A 46 -18.40 11.24 -32.56
CA VAL A 46 -17.18 11.33 -33.37
C VAL A 46 -15.95 11.56 -32.51
N THR A 47 -16.04 12.39 -31.48
CA THR A 47 -14.93 12.66 -30.52
C THR A 47 -14.77 11.58 -29.46
N GLY A 48 -15.57 10.51 -29.47
CA GLY A 48 -15.52 9.44 -28.47
C GLY A 48 -16.07 9.83 -27.08
N ARG A 49 -16.61 11.03 -26.92
CA ARG A 49 -17.17 11.55 -25.65
C ARG A 49 -18.65 11.20 -25.44
N TYR A 50 -19.22 10.41 -26.33
CA TYR A 50 -20.62 10.00 -26.22
C TYR A 50 -20.87 9.16 -24.96
N VAL A 51 -21.88 9.53 -24.21
CA VAL A 51 -22.39 8.80 -23.03
C VAL A 51 -23.84 8.42 -23.31
N ASP A 52 -24.23 7.16 -23.08
CA ASP A 52 -25.63 6.74 -23.21
C ASP A 52 -26.49 7.50 -22.19
N PRO A 53 -27.49 8.28 -22.66
CA PRO A 53 -28.38 9.02 -21.75
C PRO A 53 -29.15 8.14 -20.75
N LYS A 54 -29.24 6.84 -21.00
CA LYS A 54 -29.88 5.86 -20.13
C LYS A 54 -28.90 5.22 -19.14
N GLY A 55 -27.63 5.07 -19.52
CA GLY A 55 -26.60 4.40 -18.70
C GLY A 55 -26.40 5.03 -17.33
N GLY A 56 -26.34 6.37 -17.28
CA GLY A 56 -26.12 7.11 -16.03
C GLY A 56 -27.33 7.27 -15.11
N LYS A 57 -28.46 6.56 -15.37
CA LYS A 57 -29.65 6.60 -14.51
C LYS A 57 -29.59 5.68 -13.30
N ILE A 58 -28.68 4.70 -13.31
CA ILE A 58 -28.43 3.83 -12.16
C ILE A 58 -27.89 4.65 -10.99
N THR A 59 -28.09 4.19 -9.75
CA THR A 59 -27.52 4.82 -8.59
C THR A 59 -26.00 4.56 -8.49
N PHE A 60 -25.27 5.38 -7.75
CA PHE A 60 -23.85 5.14 -7.53
C PHE A 60 -23.63 3.79 -6.83
N ALA A 61 -24.48 3.43 -5.86
CA ALA A 61 -24.40 2.13 -5.20
C ALA A 61 -24.53 0.97 -6.19
N GLN A 62 -25.54 0.99 -7.07
CA GLN A 62 -25.71 -0.05 -8.08
C GLN A 62 -24.52 -0.15 -9.04
N TRP A 63 -23.97 0.97 -9.48
CA TRP A 63 -22.76 0.99 -10.30
C TRP A 63 -21.57 0.42 -9.54
N PHE A 64 -21.38 0.86 -8.29
CA PHE A 64 -20.26 0.45 -7.45
C PHE A 64 -20.28 -1.06 -7.19
N GLU A 65 -21.44 -1.65 -6.92
CA GLU A 65 -21.61 -3.10 -6.75
C GLU A 65 -21.22 -3.86 -8.00
N GLN A 66 -21.73 -3.44 -9.19
CA GLN A 66 -21.38 -4.06 -10.47
C GLN A 66 -19.86 -3.98 -10.74
N TRP A 67 -19.28 -2.80 -10.57
CA TRP A 67 -17.86 -2.56 -10.78
C TRP A 67 -17.00 -3.35 -9.79
N SER A 68 -17.34 -3.33 -8.50
CA SER A 68 -16.57 -4.00 -7.45
C SER A 68 -16.59 -5.52 -7.56
N ALA A 69 -17.68 -6.10 -8.04
CA ALA A 69 -17.79 -7.53 -8.29
C ALA A 69 -16.81 -8.04 -9.36
N ALA A 70 -16.42 -7.18 -10.29
CA ALA A 70 -15.45 -7.50 -11.35
C ALA A 70 -13.99 -7.28 -10.93
N GLN A 71 -13.73 -6.77 -9.70
CA GLN A 71 -12.37 -6.47 -9.26
C GLN A 71 -11.70 -7.69 -8.61
N VAL A 72 -10.44 -7.89 -8.93
CA VAL A 72 -9.60 -8.90 -8.27
C VAL A 72 -8.94 -8.25 -7.05
N TRP A 73 -9.64 -8.28 -5.92
CA TRP A 73 -9.19 -7.67 -4.68
C TRP A 73 -8.85 -8.71 -3.61
N ALA A 74 -7.81 -8.41 -2.83
CA ALA A 74 -7.62 -9.09 -1.55
C ALA A 74 -8.76 -8.73 -0.58
N THR A 75 -9.10 -9.65 0.33
CA THR A 75 -10.18 -9.54 1.33
C THR A 75 -10.17 -8.19 2.06
N GLY A 76 -9.00 -7.73 2.50
CA GLY A 76 -8.87 -6.43 3.19
C GLY A 76 -9.16 -5.21 2.31
N THR A 77 -8.95 -5.30 0.98
CA THR A 77 -9.30 -4.23 0.03
C THR A 77 -10.81 -4.22 -0.21
N LYS A 78 -11.42 -5.40 -0.36
CA LYS A 78 -12.87 -5.55 -0.52
C LYS A 78 -13.61 -4.93 0.67
N LEU A 79 -13.20 -5.25 1.90
CA LEU A 79 -13.80 -4.67 3.11
C LEU A 79 -13.70 -3.14 3.12
N LYS A 80 -12.56 -2.56 2.73
CA LYS A 80 -12.42 -1.11 2.63
C LYS A 80 -13.29 -0.50 1.54
N ALA A 81 -13.52 -1.21 0.45
CA ALA A 81 -14.41 -0.77 -0.62
C ALA A 81 -15.87 -0.73 -0.15
N GLU A 82 -16.31 -1.76 0.56
CA GLU A 82 -17.64 -1.82 1.19
C GLU A 82 -17.83 -0.68 2.21
N GLN A 83 -16.83 -0.44 3.05
CA GLN A 83 -16.83 0.69 4.00
C GLN A 83 -16.88 2.04 3.28
N ALA A 84 -16.13 2.21 2.19
CA ALA A 84 -16.14 3.46 1.42
C ALA A 84 -17.51 3.72 0.78
N LEU A 85 -18.18 2.70 0.27
CA LEU A 85 -19.54 2.80 -0.25
C LEU A 85 -20.53 3.17 0.86
N ALA A 86 -20.48 2.47 1.98
CA ALA A 86 -21.42 2.68 3.11
C ALA A 86 -21.39 4.11 3.67
N ILE A 87 -20.24 4.80 3.59
CA ILE A 87 -20.13 6.19 4.04
C ILE A 87 -20.27 7.23 2.91
N ALA A 88 -20.48 6.79 1.66
CA ALA A 88 -20.68 7.70 0.53
C ALA A 88 -22.06 8.36 0.62
N THR A 89 -22.10 9.66 0.91
CA THR A 89 -23.35 10.41 1.10
C THR A 89 -24.22 10.53 -0.14
N PHE A 90 -23.69 10.15 -1.29
CA PHE A 90 -24.36 10.17 -2.60
C PHE A 90 -24.63 8.77 -3.19
N GLN A 91 -24.57 7.73 -2.37
CA GLN A 91 -24.73 6.35 -2.85
C GLN A 91 -26.07 6.11 -3.58
N ASP A 92 -27.13 6.78 -3.15
CA ASP A 92 -28.49 6.65 -3.72
C ASP A 92 -28.76 7.63 -4.86
N HIS A 93 -27.84 8.54 -5.15
CA HIS A 93 -27.99 9.46 -6.28
C HIS A 93 -27.71 8.75 -7.60
N GLN A 94 -28.43 9.14 -8.67
CA GLN A 94 -28.07 8.72 -10.01
C GLN A 94 -26.64 9.13 -10.31
N ILE A 95 -25.81 8.19 -10.83
CA ILE A 95 -24.35 8.42 -10.98
C ILE A 95 -24.07 9.65 -11.86
N ARG A 96 -24.92 9.94 -12.87
CA ARG A 96 -24.80 11.12 -13.74
C ARG A 96 -25.13 12.44 -13.07
N SER A 97 -25.81 12.44 -11.90
CA SER A 97 -26.21 13.65 -11.17
C SER A 97 -25.25 14.03 -10.04
N ILE A 98 -24.20 13.20 -9.83
CA ILE A 98 -23.23 13.44 -8.79
C ILE A 98 -22.25 14.52 -9.26
N LEU A 99 -22.22 15.62 -8.52
CA LEU A 99 -21.39 16.79 -8.81
C LEU A 99 -20.08 16.75 -8.03
N PRO A 100 -19.02 17.44 -8.48
CA PRO A 100 -17.79 17.63 -7.71
C PRO A 100 -18.01 18.20 -6.30
N SER A 101 -19.03 19.05 -6.12
CA SER A 101 -19.41 19.59 -4.81
C SER A 101 -19.91 18.52 -3.84
N HIS A 102 -20.65 17.52 -4.32
CA HIS A 102 -21.10 16.38 -3.50
C HIS A 102 -19.88 15.57 -3.01
N VAL A 103 -18.92 15.30 -3.88
CA VAL A 103 -17.68 14.61 -3.54
C VAL A 103 -16.86 15.43 -2.52
N GLN A 104 -16.73 16.74 -2.74
CA GLN A 104 -15.99 17.62 -1.82
C GLN A 104 -16.65 17.71 -0.44
N ALA A 105 -17.99 17.76 -0.36
CA ALA A 105 -18.74 17.73 0.89
C ALA A 105 -18.53 16.40 1.64
N TRP A 106 -18.54 15.28 0.92
CA TRP A 106 -18.25 13.95 1.47
C TRP A 106 -16.82 13.87 2.03
N VAL A 107 -15.82 14.34 1.28
CA VAL A 107 -14.42 14.41 1.75
C VAL A 107 -14.32 15.26 3.02
N LYS A 108 -14.98 16.42 3.07
CA LYS A 108 -15.02 17.28 4.27
C LYS A 108 -15.66 16.55 5.47
N GLY A 109 -16.77 15.86 5.24
CA GLY A 109 -17.46 15.08 6.28
C GLY A 109 -16.60 13.95 6.84
N MET A 110 -15.88 13.23 5.99
CA MET A 110 -14.91 12.22 6.41
C MET A 110 -13.74 12.81 7.20
N SER A 111 -13.23 13.97 6.76
CA SER A 111 -12.05 14.60 7.38
C SER A 111 -12.32 15.10 8.81
N ALA A 112 -13.57 15.24 9.21
CA ALA A 112 -13.94 15.57 10.58
C ALA A 112 -13.82 14.40 11.57
N ARG A 113 -13.77 13.14 11.06
CA ARG A 113 -13.85 11.91 11.87
C ARG A 113 -12.75 10.90 11.60
N LEU A 114 -12.10 10.99 10.45
CA LEU A 114 -11.12 10.00 9.99
C LEU A 114 -9.76 10.64 9.76
N ALA A 115 -8.71 9.87 9.98
CA ALA A 115 -7.34 10.29 9.67
C ALA A 115 -7.18 10.55 8.17
N PRO A 116 -6.33 11.53 7.75
CA PRO A 116 -6.10 11.89 6.36
C PRO A 116 -5.76 10.70 5.45
N ALA A 117 -4.95 9.76 5.94
CA ALA A 117 -4.60 8.54 5.20
C ALA A 117 -5.83 7.65 4.91
N THR A 118 -6.75 7.51 5.85
CA THR A 118 -8.00 6.75 5.68
C THR A 118 -8.92 7.45 4.68
N VAL A 119 -9.07 8.77 4.78
CA VAL A 119 -9.84 9.57 3.82
C VAL A 119 -9.32 9.35 2.40
N LYS A 120 -8.00 9.39 2.22
CA LYS A 120 -7.34 9.17 0.92
C LYS A 120 -7.61 7.77 0.36
N VAL A 121 -7.58 6.73 1.21
CA VAL A 121 -7.88 5.36 0.79
C VAL A 121 -9.32 5.26 0.27
N TYR A 122 -10.29 5.74 1.01
CA TYR A 122 -11.70 5.68 0.61
C TYR A 122 -11.97 6.53 -0.64
N PHE A 123 -11.40 7.74 -0.69
CA PHE A 123 -11.47 8.59 -1.87
C PHE A 123 -10.91 7.91 -3.12
N ASN A 124 -9.76 7.27 -3.03
CA ASN A 124 -9.14 6.58 -4.17
C ASN A 124 -9.98 5.43 -4.69
N ILE A 125 -10.63 4.67 -3.81
CA ILE A 125 -11.54 3.58 -4.18
C ILE A 125 -12.75 4.16 -4.95
N VAL A 126 -13.41 5.16 -4.39
CA VAL A 126 -14.56 5.82 -5.01
C VAL A 126 -14.18 6.48 -6.34
N SER A 127 -13.04 7.17 -6.38
CA SER A 127 -12.53 7.79 -7.62
C SER A 127 -12.22 6.76 -8.70
N SER A 128 -11.76 5.55 -8.32
CA SER A 128 -11.53 4.46 -9.27
C SER A 128 -12.84 3.91 -9.84
N ALA A 129 -13.90 3.80 -9.03
CA ALA A 129 -15.23 3.43 -9.50
C ALA A 129 -15.79 4.46 -10.51
N PHE A 130 -15.63 5.77 -10.23
CA PHE A 130 -16.03 6.80 -11.20
C PHE A 130 -15.15 6.81 -12.45
N ARG A 131 -13.85 6.52 -12.33
CA ARG A 131 -12.97 6.39 -13.51
C ARG A 131 -13.41 5.24 -14.40
N ALA A 132 -13.79 4.10 -13.83
CA ALA A 132 -14.36 3.00 -14.57
C ALA A 132 -15.68 3.40 -15.26
N ALA A 133 -16.55 4.14 -14.56
CA ALA A 133 -17.79 4.65 -15.15
C ALA A 133 -17.55 5.59 -16.34
N VAL A 134 -16.48 6.38 -16.34
CA VAL A 134 -16.06 7.20 -17.49
C VAL A 134 -15.55 6.31 -18.62
N THR A 135 -14.71 5.31 -18.31
CA THR A 135 -14.18 4.36 -19.29
C THR A 135 -15.30 3.58 -19.99
N ASP A 136 -16.30 3.14 -19.22
CA ASP A 136 -17.47 2.40 -19.72
C ASP A 136 -18.55 3.31 -20.30
N LYS A 137 -18.28 4.62 -20.40
CA LYS A 137 -19.18 5.63 -20.98
C LYS A 137 -20.54 5.72 -20.27
N VAL A 138 -20.59 5.42 -19.00
CA VAL A 138 -21.75 5.60 -18.11
C VAL A 138 -21.93 7.07 -17.72
N ILE A 139 -20.82 7.78 -17.53
CA ILE A 139 -20.74 9.22 -17.28
C ILE A 139 -19.66 9.86 -18.15
N ALA A 140 -19.76 11.17 -18.39
CA ALA A 140 -18.79 11.90 -19.22
C ALA A 140 -17.49 12.23 -18.49
N GLU A 141 -17.57 12.56 -17.22
CA GLU A 141 -16.45 13.06 -16.42
C GLU A 141 -16.46 12.44 -15.02
N ASN A 142 -15.28 12.33 -14.43
CA ASN A 142 -15.12 11.86 -13.05
C ASN A 142 -15.38 13.01 -12.08
N PRO A 143 -16.43 12.97 -11.23
CA PRO A 143 -16.73 14.04 -10.29
C PRO A 143 -15.70 14.16 -9.16
N CYS A 144 -14.80 13.20 -9.01
CA CYS A 144 -13.66 13.26 -8.08
C CYS A 144 -12.52 14.15 -8.62
N ALA A 145 -12.53 14.52 -9.90
CA ALA A 145 -11.48 15.34 -10.48
C ALA A 145 -11.40 16.70 -9.78
N GLY A 146 -10.21 17.11 -9.37
CA GLY A 146 -9.98 18.38 -8.69
C GLY A 146 -10.41 18.46 -7.22
N ALA A 147 -10.92 17.36 -6.63
CA ALA A 147 -11.27 17.33 -5.20
C ALA A 147 -10.02 17.55 -4.31
N LYS A 148 -10.17 18.40 -3.30
CA LYS A 148 -9.11 18.71 -2.35
C LYS A 148 -9.18 17.73 -1.18
N LEU A 149 -8.13 16.93 -1.02
CA LEU A 149 -7.98 16.01 0.10
C LEU A 149 -7.30 16.70 1.30
N PRO A 150 -7.56 16.23 2.53
CA PRO A 150 -6.84 16.70 3.70
C PRO A 150 -5.35 16.39 3.50
N ARG A 151 -4.50 17.36 3.80
CA ARG A 151 -3.05 17.16 3.77
C ARG A 151 -2.69 16.23 4.92
N GLU A 152 -2.04 15.13 4.60
CA GLU A 152 -1.23 14.46 5.60
C GLU A 152 -0.19 15.51 6.03
N ARG A 153 -0.29 16.02 7.25
CA ARG A 153 0.89 16.66 7.83
C ARG A 153 1.93 15.53 7.78
N ARG A 154 2.94 15.64 6.92
CA ARG A 154 4.20 14.97 7.22
C ARG A 154 4.52 15.41 8.65
N ARG A 155 4.12 14.64 9.61
CA ARG A 155 4.89 14.60 10.81
C ARG A 155 6.25 14.15 10.27
N GLU A 156 7.22 15.02 10.35
CA GLU A 156 8.53 14.68 10.86
C GLU A 156 8.35 14.20 12.33
N ALA A 157 7.28 13.45 12.60
CA ALA A 157 7.22 12.60 13.73
C ALA A 157 8.35 11.63 13.47
N ALA A 158 9.48 11.91 14.07
CA ALA A 158 10.55 10.96 14.22
C ALA A 158 9.86 9.61 14.39
N MET A 159 10.16 8.70 13.46
CA MET A 159 9.65 7.35 13.53
C MET A 159 9.95 6.87 14.93
N THR A 160 8.92 6.59 15.73
CA THR A 160 9.12 6.19 17.11
C THR A 160 9.63 4.76 17.07
N ILE A 161 10.95 4.60 17.19
CA ILE A 161 11.63 3.31 17.16
C ILE A 161 12.05 3.03 18.59
N PRO A 162 11.79 1.83 19.14
CA PRO A 162 12.30 1.48 20.46
C PRO A 162 13.82 1.56 20.47
N THR A 163 14.41 1.98 21.60
CA THR A 163 15.85 1.88 21.77
C THR A 163 16.27 0.42 22.01
N PRO A 164 17.57 0.07 21.86
CA PRO A 164 18.04 -1.27 22.20
C PRO A 164 17.69 -1.70 23.62
N GLU A 165 17.77 -0.76 24.59
CA GLU A 165 17.44 -0.99 26.00
C GLU A 165 15.96 -1.32 26.17
N GLN A 166 15.05 -0.54 25.55
CA GLN A 166 13.61 -0.78 25.59
C GLN A 166 13.22 -2.11 24.92
N LEU A 167 13.94 -2.49 23.85
CA LEU A 167 13.72 -3.79 23.23
C LEU A 167 14.21 -4.92 24.13
N GLY A 168 15.33 -4.73 24.85
CA GLY A 168 15.83 -5.65 25.87
C GLY A 168 14.80 -5.86 26.99
N GLU A 169 14.28 -4.78 27.57
CA GLU A 169 13.20 -4.81 28.57
C GLU A 169 11.96 -5.55 28.08
N ALA A 170 11.57 -5.33 26.79
CA ALA A 170 10.45 -6.05 26.21
C ALA A 170 10.72 -7.55 26.05
N LEU A 171 11.92 -7.96 25.68
CA LEU A 171 12.31 -9.36 25.55
C LEU A 171 12.38 -10.07 26.90
N GLU A 172 12.85 -9.38 27.96
CA GLU A 172 12.88 -9.89 29.33
C GLU A 172 11.49 -10.06 29.93
N ALA A 173 10.57 -9.11 29.66
CA ALA A 173 9.18 -9.17 30.12
C ALA A 173 8.33 -10.16 29.31
N ALA A 174 8.76 -10.50 28.07
CA ALA A 174 7.99 -11.37 27.21
C ALA A 174 7.98 -12.83 27.72
N PRO A 175 6.82 -13.50 27.71
CA PRO A 175 6.80 -14.93 27.97
C PRO A 175 7.58 -15.69 26.89
N ASN A 176 8.28 -16.77 27.28
CA ASN A 176 9.17 -17.55 26.41
C ASN A 176 8.55 -17.91 25.04
N TRP A 177 7.28 -18.24 25.04
CA TRP A 177 6.56 -18.58 23.80
C TRP A 177 6.30 -17.39 22.85
N PHE A 178 6.47 -16.13 23.32
CA PHE A 178 6.29 -14.92 22.52
C PHE A 178 7.59 -14.15 22.23
N ALA A 179 8.63 -14.34 23.06
CA ALA A 179 9.93 -13.68 22.90
C ALA A 179 10.55 -13.93 21.51
N ALA A 180 10.49 -15.16 21.01
CA ALA A 180 11.00 -15.50 19.68
C ALA A 180 10.19 -14.82 18.54
N PHE A 181 8.89 -14.57 18.73
CA PHE A 181 8.06 -13.80 17.79
C PHE A 181 8.50 -12.33 17.72
N ILE A 182 8.78 -11.72 18.87
CA ILE A 182 9.34 -10.36 18.96
C ILE A 182 10.70 -10.34 18.24
N SER A 183 11.55 -11.34 18.50
CA SER A 183 12.90 -11.44 17.93
C SER A 183 12.91 -11.50 16.40
N VAL A 184 12.03 -12.27 15.76
CA VAL A 184 11.96 -12.31 14.28
C VAL A 184 11.45 -10.99 13.69
N CYS A 185 10.59 -10.27 14.40
CA CYS A 185 10.15 -8.94 13.97
C CYS A 185 11.28 -7.91 14.09
N SER A 186 12.09 -7.98 15.16
CA SER A 186 13.13 -7.03 15.51
C SER A 186 14.48 -7.29 14.83
N PHE A 187 14.82 -8.55 14.54
CA PHE A 187 16.16 -8.94 14.08
C PHE A 187 16.18 -9.60 12.71
N ALA A 188 14.99 -9.94 12.14
CA ALA A 188 14.84 -10.36 10.76
C ALA A 188 13.91 -9.40 9.97
N GLY A 189 13.32 -8.41 10.63
CA GLY A 189 12.48 -7.39 10.01
C GLY A 189 11.20 -7.94 9.39
N LEU A 190 10.65 -9.04 9.90
CA LEU A 190 9.43 -9.62 9.39
C LEU A 190 8.22 -8.74 9.72
N ARG A 191 7.26 -8.67 8.79
CA ARG A 191 5.95 -8.11 9.12
C ARG A 191 5.21 -9.05 10.07
N LEU A 192 4.33 -8.50 10.92
CA LEU A 192 3.52 -9.31 11.85
C LEU A 192 2.89 -10.55 11.16
N GLY A 193 2.25 -10.35 10.01
CA GLY A 193 1.62 -11.46 9.29
C GLY A 193 2.61 -12.46 8.69
N GLU A 194 3.80 -12.02 8.30
CA GLU A 194 4.89 -12.89 7.83
C GLU A 194 5.44 -13.72 9.00
N ALA A 195 5.71 -13.08 10.15
CA ALA A 195 6.15 -13.76 11.36
C ALA A 195 5.10 -14.79 11.83
N ALA A 196 3.81 -14.41 11.87
CA ALA A 196 2.72 -15.31 12.23
C ALA A 196 2.57 -16.50 11.27
N GLY A 197 2.99 -16.34 10.02
CA GLY A 197 2.94 -17.37 8.97
C GLY A 197 4.19 -18.25 8.88
N LEU A 198 5.16 -18.11 9.78
CA LEU A 198 6.35 -18.96 9.79
C LEU A 198 6.04 -20.37 10.26
N GLN A 199 6.61 -21.34 9.55
CA GLN A 199 6.59 -22.76 9.87
C GLN A 199 8.02 -23.24 10.14
N LEU A 200 8.19 -24.36 10.82
CA LEU A 200 9.52 -24.91 11.12
C LEU A 200 10.36 -25.11 9.84
N ARG A 201 9.75 -25.57 8.77
CA ARG A 201 10.39 -25.79 7.45
C ARG A 201 10.91 -24.52 6.78
N ASP A 202 10.52 -23.34 7.25
CA ASP A 202 10.97 -22.07 6.68
C ASP A 202 12.31 -21.62 7.26
N VAL A 203 12.76 -22.22 8.35
CA VAL A 203 14.03 -21.91 9.01
C VAL A 203 15.09 -22.94 8.63
N ASP A 204 16.12 -22.48 7.91
CA ASP A 204 17.32 -23.28 7.68
C ASP A 204 18.35 -22.92 8.77
N PHE A 205 18.41 -23.78 9.79
CA PHE A 205 19.30 -23.59 10.95
C PHE A 205 20.78 -23.67 10.57
N LEU A 206 21.14 -24.43 9.54
CA LEU A 206 22.52 -24.58 9.09
C LEU A 206 22.99 -23.41 8.25
N ARG A 207 22.13 -22.96 7.32
CA ARG A 207 22.42 -21.81 6.44
C ARG A 207 22.10 -20.46 7.08
N ARG A 208 21.46 -20.47 8.24
CA ARG A 208 21.02 -19.27 8.97
C ARG A 208 20.14 -18.38 8.10
N THR A 209 19.10 -18.96 7.53
CA THR A 209 18.16 -18.24 6.69
C THR A 209 16.72 -18.53 7.07
N ILE A 210 15.85 -17.53 6.85
CA ILE A 210 14.40 -17.64 7.00
C ILE A 210 13.75 -17.39 5.63
N SER A 211 12.98 -18.35 5.15
CA SER A 211 12.20 -18.23 3.91
C SER A 211 10.83 -17.64 4.19
N VAL A 212 10.55 -16.46 3.65
CA VAL A 212 9.26 -15.76 3.80
C VAL A 212 8.44 -16.00 2.54
N SER A 213 7.57 -17.01 2.54
CA SER A 213 6.76 -17.43 1.40
C SER A 213 5.25 -17.26 1.62
N ARG A 214 4.82 -16.94 2.85
CA ARG A 214 3.43 -16.75 3.23
C ARG A 214 3.27 -15.70 4.33
N GLN A 215 2.02 -15.28 4.55
CA GLN A 215 1.62 -14.43 5.67
C GLN A 215 0.24 -14.82 6.16
N ILE A 216 -0.05 -14.54 7.42
CA ILE A 216 -1.41 -14.60 7.95
C ILE A 216 -2.06 -13.24 7.73
N GLN A 217 -3.18 -13.24 7.04
CA GLN A 217 -4.03 -12.07 6.84
C GLN A 217 -5.33 -12.26 7.62
N GLY A 218 -5.92 -11.18 8.13
CA GLY A 218 -7.14 -11.20 8.94
C GLY A 218 -6.89 -10.78 10.37
N ASN A 219 -7.92 -10.22 10.99
CA ASN A 219 -7.82 -9.64 12.32
C ASN A 219 -8.22 -10.61 13.44
N THR A 220 -9.13 -11.55 13.14
CA THR A 220 -9.67 -12.50 14.10
C THR A 220 -9.44 -13.93 13.64
N LYS A 221 -9.62 -14.90 14.54
CA LYS A 221 -9.51 -16.33 14.22
C LYS A 221 -10.43 -16.74 13.05
N ALA A 222 -11.63 -16.19 12.99
CA ALA A 222 -12.60 -16.49 11.93
C ALA A 222 -12.26 -15.88 10.56
N SER A 223 -11.54 -14.75 10.54
CA SER A 223 -11.15 -14.06 9.32
C SER A 223 -9.68 -14.29 8.93
N ALA A 224 -8.94 -15.03 9.75
CA ALA A 224 -7.53 -15.30 9.49
C ALA A 224 -7.38 -16.36 8.38
N GLU A 225 -6.57 -16.04 7.39
CA GLU A 225 -6.27 -16.88 6.23
C GLU A 225 -4.77 -16.84 5.91
N VAL A 226 -4.27 -17.94 5.38
CA VAL A 226 -2.90 -18.06 4.89
C VAL A 226 -2.88 -17.59 3.45
N VAL A 227 -2.10 -16.55 3.16
CA VAL A 227 -2.00 -15.97 1.82
C VAL A 227 -0.54 -15.71 1.45
N PRO A 228 -0.20 -15.56 0.15
CA PRO A 228 1.12 -15.10 -0.26
C PRO A 228 1.46 -13.72 0.35
N PRO A 229 2.74 -13.39 0.52
CA PRO A 229 3.14 -12.06 1.00
C PRO A 229 2.68 -10.96 0.04
N LYS A 230 2.36 -9.79 0.60
CA LYS A 230 1.89 -8.65 -0.20
C LYS A 230 2.91 -8.26 -1.27
N HIS A 231 2.40 -7.95 -2.47
CA HIS A 231 3.20 -7.45 -3.60
C HIS A 231 4.30 -8.41 -4.06
N GLY A 232 4.12 -9.73 -3.88
CA GLY A 232 5.13 -10.70 -4.27
C GLY A 232 6.44 -10.55 -3.50
N SER A 233 6.39 -10.14 -2.22
CA SER A 233 7.57 -9.94 -1.38
C SER A 233 8.13 -11.23 -0.79
N GLU A 234 7.99 -12.36 -1.50
CA GLU A 234 8.66 -13.61 -1.17
C GLU A 234 10.17 -13.39 -1.19
N ARG A 235 10.85 -13.87 -0.15
CA ARG A 235 12.28 -13.66 0.00
C ARG A 235 12.90 -14.63 0.98
N VAL A 236 14.22 -14.75 0.88
CA VAL A 236 15.07 -15.36 1.91
C VAL A 236 15.73 -14.23 2.69
N VAL A 237 15.61 -14.29 4.01
CA VAL A 237 16.25 -13.36 4.94
C VAL A 237 17.45 -14.07 5.55
N TYR A 238 18.62 -13.47 5.45
CA TYR A 238 19.83 -13.94 6.13
C TYR A 238 19.82 -13.38 7.55
N VAL A 239 20.01 -14.23 8.54
CA VAL A 239 19.90 -13.87 9.95
C VAL A 239 21.16 -14.19 10.74
N ALA A 240 21.36 -13.51 11.83
CA ALA A 240 22.48 -13.74 12.73
C ALA A 240 22.36 -15.08 13.46
N GLU A 241 23.50 -15.62 13.90
CA GLU A 241 23.58 -16.88 14.65
C GLU A 241 22.73 -16.83 15.93
N GLU A 242 22.72 -15.68 16.62
CA GLU A 242 21.99 -15.48 17.86
C GLU A 242 20.48 -15.62 17.65
N LEU A 243 19.95 -15.14 16.52
CA LEU A 243 18.51 -15.32 16.20
C LEU A 243 18.19 -16.80 15.91
N ILE A 244 19.08 -17.51 15.25
CA ILE A 244 18.93 -18.96 15.02
C ILE A 244 18.91 -19.74 16.33
N GLN A 245 19.77 -19.38 17.30
CA GLN A 245 19.78 -19.96 18.65
C GLN A 245 18.47 -19.70 19.39
N VAL A 246 17.94 -18.45 19.33
CA VAL A 246 16.62 -18.12 19.89
C VAL A 246 15.51 -18.98 19.28
N LEU A 247 15.52 -19.18 17.98
CA LEU A 247 14.53 -20.02 17.30
C LEU A 247 14.69 -21.52 17.64
N ALA A 248 15.93 -22.01 17.77
CA ALA A 248 16.18 -23.39 18.18
C ALA A 248 15.69 -23.66 19.61
N LEU A 249 15.97 -22.77 20.54
CA LEU A 249 15.46 -22.84 21.92
C LEU A 249 13.93 -22.75 21.95
N HIS A 250 13.33 -21.87 21.14
CA HIS A 250 11.87 -21.79 21.03
C HIS A 250 11.26 -23.12 20.57
N VAL A 251 11.82 -23.75 19.55
CA VAL A 251 11.35 -25.06 19.08
C VAL A 251 11.54 -26.15 20.14
N GLN A 252 12.65 -26.12 20.87
CA GLN A 252 12.93 -27.06 21.94
C GLN A 252 11.97 -26.92 23.13
N ASP A 253 11.76 -25.69 23.61
CA ASP A 253 11.10 -25.44 24.89
C ASP A 253 9.58 -25.20 24.73
N VAL A 254 9.14 -24.65 23.62
CA VAL A 254 7.73 -24.33 23.32
C VAL A 254 7.14 -25.30 22.30
N GLY A 255 7.93 -25.74 21.33
CA GLY A 255 7.50 -26.60 20.24
C GLY A 255 6.92 -25.83 19.05
N VAL A 256 6.10 -26.53 18.27
CA VAL A 256 5.40 -26.02 17.10
C VAL A 256 3.90 -26.30 17.21
N PHE A 257 3.09 -25.56 16.45
CA PHE A 257 1.63 -25.59 16.58
C PHE A 257 0.97 -26.19 15.33
N GLY A 258 0.04 -27.12 15.56
CA GLY A 258 -0.78 -27.75 14.50
C GLY A 258 0.01 -28.62 13.55
N ASP A 259 -0.68 -29.27 12.61
CA ASP A 259 -0.10 -30.21 11.63
C ASP A 259 0.88 -29.52 10.66
N GLU A 260 0.67 -28.23 10.41
CA GLU A 260 1.53 -27.41 9.56
C GLU A 260 2.81 -26.93 10.25
N GLN A 261 3.01 -27.29 11.53
CA GLN A 261 4.20 -26.97 12.33
C GLN A 261 4.49 -25.44 12.38
N TRP A 262 3.45 -24.64 12.70
CA TRP A 262 3.62 -23.21 12.89
C TRP A 262 4.56 -22.92 14.05
N LEU A 263 5.53 -22.02 13.83
CA LEU A 263 6.46 -21.63 14.89
C LEU A 263 5.76 -20.82 15.98
N PHE A 264 4.77 -20.02 15.61
CA PHE A 264 4.13 -19.07 16.52
C PHE A 264 2.62 -19.21 16.51
N GLY A 265 2.05 -19.40 17.68
CA GLY A 265 0.61 -19.56 17.79
C GLY A 265 0.11 -19.75 19.22
N THR A 266 -1.19 -19.92 19.35
CA THR A 266 -1.88 -20.32 20.60
C THR A 266 -3.03 -21.27 20.27
N GLY A 267 -3.31 -22.21 21.20
CA GLY A 267 -4.47 -23.11 21.04
C GLY A 267 -4.46 -23.96 19.77
N GLY A 268 -3.27 -24.41 19.33
CA GLY A 268 -3.08 -25.32 18.19
C GLY A 268 -3.14 -24.63 16.83
N THR A 269 -3.11 -23.29 16.76
CA THR A 269 -3.16 -22.54 15.50
C THR A 269 -2.22 -21.33 15.55
N TYR A 270 -1.96 -20.73 14.40
CA TYR A 270 -1.13 -19.54 14.24
C TYR A 270 -1.74 -18.27 14.87
N PHE A 271 -0.91 -17.27 15.12
CA PHE A 271 -1.39 -15.95 15.51
C PHE A 271 -2.14 -15.26 14.36
N ASN A 272 -3.22 -14.56 14.71
CA ASN A 272 -3.81 -13.54 13.86
C ASN A 272 -3.36 -12.15 14.32
N ARG A 273 -3.73 -11.11 13.55
CA ARG A 273 -3.28 -9.75 13.84
C ARG A 273 -3.66 -9.27 15.25
N ASN A 274 -4.90 -9.51 15.68
CA ASN A 274 -5.36 -9.04 16.99
C ASN A 274 -4.66 -9.82 18.11
N SER A 275 -4.59 -11.15 18.02
CA SER A 275 -3.95 -11.96 19.07
C SER A 275 -2.47 -11.60 19.27
N ALA A 276 -1.71 -11.38 18.19
CA ALA A 276 -0.33 -10.94 18.31
C ALA A 276 -0.21 -9.49 18.86
N ALA A 277 -1.09 -8.59 18.43
CA ALA A 277 -1.09 -7.21 18.91
C ALA A 277 -1.50 -7.11 20.38
N ASP A 278 -2.45 -7.93 20.85
CA ASP A 278 -2.86 -7.99 22.24
C ASP A 278 -1.71 -8.48 23.14
N ARG A 279 -1.00 -9.53 22.72
CA ARG A 279 0.18 -10.03 23.45
C ARG A 279 1.33 -9.01 23.49
N TRP A 280 1.54 -8.31 22.38
CA TRP A 280 2.54 -7.23 22.34
C TRP A 280 2.18 -6.08 23.28
N ARG A 281 0.89 -5.74 23.39
CA ARG A 281 0.43 -4.72 24.34
C ARG A 281 0.72 -5.14 25.78
N ASP A 282 0.36 -6.39 26.15
CA ASP A 282 0.64 -6.93 27.49
C ASP A 282 2.14 -6.84 27.79
N VAL A 283 3.02 -7.28 26.89
CA VAL A 283 4.48 -7.20 27.07
C VAL A 283 4.98 -5.77 27.25
N ARG A 284 4.46 -4.82 26.47
CA ARG A 284 4.85 -3.39 26.62
C ARG A 284 4.44 -2.81 27.96
N GLU A 285 3.24 -3.16 28.43
CA GLU A 285 2.73 -2.74 29.74
C GLU A 285 3.60 -3.33 30.87
N ASP A 286 3.92 -4.62 30.81
CA ASP A 286 4.77 -5.31 31.78
C ASP A 286 6.22 -4.76 31.78
N ALA A 287 6.76 -4.44 30.61
CA ALA A 287 8.09 -3.85 30.47
C ALA A 287 8.15 -2.35 30.81
N GLY A 288 7.01 -1.67 30.95
CA GLY A 288 6.95 -0.23 31.19
C GLY A 288 7.46 0.64 30.04
N ILE A 289 7.50 0.10 28.81
CA ILE A 289 7.98 0.81 27.62
C ILE A 289 6.84 1.55 26.89
N GLY A 290 7.19 2.52 26.05
CA GLY A 290 6.24 3.38 25.35
C GLY A 290 5.33 2.66 24.35
N GLU A 291 4.45 3.42 23.70
CA GLU A 291 3.49 2.89 22.73
C GLU A 291 4.18 2.60 21.38
N PHE A 292 4.81 1.44 21.30
CA PHE A 292 5.33 0.89 20.05
C PHE A 292 4.39 -0.19 19.50
N THR A 293 4.32 -0.31 18.19
CA THR A 293 3.62 -1.41 17.51
C THR A 293 4.63 -2.49 17.11
N LEU A 294 4.15 -3.72 16.82
CA LEU A 294 5.01 -4.76 16.24
C LEU A 294 5.63 -4.34 14.89
N HIS A 295 5.03 -3.34 14.21
CA HIS A 295 5.62 -2.80 12.98
C HIS A 295 6.82 -1.90 13.25
N ASP A 296 6.87 -1.26 14.41
CA ASP A 296 8.00 -0.42 14.82
C ASP A 296 9.25 -1.26 15.13
N LEU A 297 9.09 -2.53 15.48
CA LEU A 297 10.21 -3.49 15.62
C LEU A 297 10.90 -3.74 14.26
N ARG A 298 10.12 -3.81 13.19
CA ARG A 298 10.68 -3.87 11.84
C ARG A 298 11.36 -2.56 11.43
N HIS A 299 10.88 -1.43 11.91
CA HIS A 299 11.56 -0.14 11.75
C HIS A 299 12.88 -0.11 12.53
N PHE A 300 12.93 -0.71 13.72
CA PHE A 300 14.16 -0.92 14.47
C PHE A 300 15.20 -1.70 13.65
N TYR A 301 14.83 -2.83 13.07
CA TYR A 301 15.72 -3.61 12.20
C TYR A 301 16.27 -2.81 11.02
N ALA A 302 15.37 -2.11 10.31
CA ALA A 302 15.78 -1.28 9.17
C ALA A 302 16.76 -0.18 9.57
N SER A 303 16.51 0.48 10.71
CA SER A 303 17.36 1.55 11.24
C SER A 303 18.73 1.02 11.65
N GLY A 304 18.78 -0.17 12.26
CA GLY A 304 20.03 -0.85 12.60
C GLY A 304 20.87 -1.14 11.35
N LEU A 305 20.29 -1.71 10.31
CA LEU A 305 20.98 -1.95 9.04
C LEU A 305 21.53 -0.66 8.41
N ILE A 306 20.77 0.44 8.47
CA ILE A 306 21.18 1.74 7.93
C ILE A 306 22.32 2.31 8.76
N ALA A 307 22.24 2.24 10.10
CA ALA A 307 23.27 2.70 11.02
C ALA A 307 24.60 1.94 10.83
N ASP A 308 24.52 0.64 10.50
CA ASP A 308 25.67 -0.21 10.17
C ASP A 308 26.20 0.03 8.74
N GLY A 309 25.62 0.97 8.00
CA GLY A 309 26.13 1.41 6.69
C GLY A 309 25.56 0.65 5.47
N CYS A 310 24.58 -0.22 5.67
CA CYS A 310 23.93 -0.91 4.56
C CYS A 310 23.33 0.07 3.55
N ASP A 311 23.50 -0.23 2.27
CA ASP A 311 22.91 0.56 1.18
C ASP A 311 21.40 0.34 1.05
N VAL A 312 20.75 1.23 0.29
CA VAL A 312 19.29 1.22 0.08
C VAL A 312 18.78 -0.09 -0.49
N VAL A 313 19.54 -0.72 -1.40
CA VAL A 313 19.14 -1.97 -2.08
C VAL A 313 19.22 -3.14 -1.11
N THR A 314 20.25 -3.18 -0.28
CA THR A 314 20.40 -4.19 0.79
C THR A 314 19.25 -4.10 1.79
N VAL A 315 18.93 -2.91 2.29
CA VAL A 315 17.79 -2.70 3.21
C VAL A 315 16.45 -3.02 2.53
N GLN A 316 16.28 -2.62 1.27
CA GLN A 316 15.07 -2.91 0.48
C GLN A 316 14.84 -4.42 0.35
N ARG A 317 15.88 -5.19 0.02
CA ARG A 317 15.81 -6.64 -0.14
C ARG A 317 15.54 -7.34 1.18
N ALA A 318 16.26 -6.98 2.25
CA ALA A 318 16.05 -7.54 3.58
C ALA A 318 14.60 -7.36 4.06
N LEU A 319 14.05 -6.17 3.82
CA LEU A 319 12.66 -5.84 4.17
C LEU A 319 11.62 -6.42 3.18
N GLY A 320 11.99 -6.85 1.98
CA GLY A 320 11.04 -7.27 0.94
C GLY A 320 10.12 -6.11 0.51
N HIS A 321 10.69 -4.93 0.27
CA HIS A 321 9.98 -3.83 -0.38
C HIS A 321 10.00 -4.02 -1.89
N ALA A 322 8.86 -3.91 -2.55
CA ALA A 322 8.74 -4.11 -4.00
C ALA A 322 9.60 -3.12 -4.81
N GLN A 323 9.82 -1.93 -4.26
CA GLN A 323 10.60 -0.87 -4.93
C GLN A 323 11.50 -0.14 -3.92
N PRO A 324 12.72 0.27 -4.32
CA PRO A 324 13.61 1.06 -3.47
C PRO A 324 13.00 2.38 -2.98
N SER A 325 12.10 2.96 -3.77
CA SER A 325 11.39 4.19 -3.39
C SER A 325 10.58 4.05 -2.09
N ILE A 326 10.09 2.86 -1.78
CA ILE A 326 9.38 2.60 -0.51
C ILE A 326 10.36 2.76 0.66
N THR A 327 11.55 2.18 0.54
CA THR A 327 12.62 2.29 1.54
C THR A 327 13.07 3.73 1.70
N LEU A 328 13.33 4.44 0.60
CA LEU A 328 13.74 5.85 0.61
C LEU A 328 12.67 6.76 1.22
N ASN A 329 11.42 6.62 0.81
CA ASN A 329 10.32 7.44 1.34
C ASN A 329 10.12 7.27 2.84
N THR A 330 10.49 6.09 3.39
CA THR A 330 10.32 5.77 4.79
C THR A 330 11.54 6.13 5.63
N TYR A 331 12.75 5.86 5.12
CA TYR A 331 13.98 5.86 5.91
C TYR A 331 15.06 6.83 5.40
N SER A 332 14.81 7.64 4.35
CA SER A 332 15.86 8.52 3.78
C SER A 332 16.53 9.45 4.79
N HIS A 333 15.77 9.87 5.81
CA HIS A 333 16.26 10.74 6.88
C HIS A 333 17.25 10.07 7.84
N LEU A 334 17.35 8.74 7.82
CA LEU A 334 18.29 7.98 8.68
C LEU A 334 19.66 7.78 8.01
N TRP A 335 19.74 7.92 6.66
CA TRP A 335 21.05 7.86 6.00
C TRP A 335 21.85 9.13 6.29
N PRO A 336 23.18 8.99 6.53
CA PRO A 336 24.07 10.15 6.68
C PRO A 336 23.91 11.11 5.51
N THR A 337 23.97 12.41 5.77
CA THR A 337 23.84 13.45 4.75
C THR A 337 24.84 13.23 3.61
N ALA A 338 24.43 13.54 2.38
CA ALA A 338 25.27 13.37 1.20
C ALA A 338 26.60 14.16 1.29
N GLU A 339 26.61 15.25 2.06
CA GLU A 339 27.75 16.15 2.21
C GLU A 339 28.97 15.47 2.80
N ASP A 340 28.83 14.74 3.93
CA ASP A 340 29.97 14.08 4.59
C ASP A 340 30.48 12.87 3.79
N LYS A 341 29.59 12.09 3.22
CA LYS A 341 29.96 10.94 2.37
C LYS A 341 30.63 11.40 1.08
N THR A 342 30.11 12.44 0.44
CA THR A 342 30.68 12.99 -0.80
C THR A 342 32.07 13.58 -0.57
N ARG A 343 32.26 14.33 0.52
CA ARG A 343 33.56 14.89 0.91
C ARG A 343 34.60 13.79 1.17
N THR A 344 34.21 12.76 1.93
CA THR A 344 35.10 11.62 2.24
C THR A 344 35.43 10.80 0.99
N ALA A 345 34.45 10.52 0.14
CA ALA A 345 34.67 9.81 -1.11
C ALA A 345 35.52 10.63 -2.08
N GLY A 346 35.27 11.93 -2.23
CA GLY A 346 36.09 12.84 -3.02
C GLY A 346 37.54 12.88 -2.53
N SER A 347 37.75 12.97 -1.21
CA SER A 347 39.11 12.94 -0.65
C SER A 347 39.84 11.63 -0.98
N ARG A 348 39.15 10.48 -0.84
CA ARG A 348 39.75 9.18 -1.22
C ARG A 348 40.09 9.08 -2.70
N LEU A 349 39.22 9.56 -3.58
CA LEU A 349 39.46 9.59 -5.03
C LEU A 349 40.69 10.46 -5.36
N ILE A 350 40.78 11.66 -4.76
CA ILE A 350 41.94 12.57 -4.95
C ILE A 350 43.20 11.89 -4.44
N SER A 351 43.18 11.30 -3.24
CA SER A 351 44.35 10.61 -2.69
C SER A 351 44.78 9.40 -3.53
N ALA A 352 43.84 8.64 -4.08
CA ALA A 352 44.15 7.53 -4.97
C ALA A 352 44.83 7.98 -6.29
N VAL A 353 44.40 9.13 -6.84
CA VAL A 353 44.99 9.69 -8.07
C VAL A 353 46.31 10.39 -7.81
N LEU A 354 46.37 11.23 -6.79
CA LEU A 354 47.55 12.03 -6.50
C LEU A 354 48.60 11.29 -5.66
N GLY A 355 48.21 10.31 -4.84
CA GLY A 355 49.12 9.47 -4.07
C GLY A 355 49.99 8.55 -4.93
N GLY A 356 49.50 8.13 -6.10
CA GLY A 356 50.30 7.40 -7.11
C GLY A 356 51.37 8.24 -7.80
N SER A 357 51.26 9.58 -7.79
CA SER A 357 52.26 10.50 -8.37
C SER A 357 53.39 10.83 -7.41
N ALA A 358 53.17 10.72 -6.08
CA ALA A 358 54.19 11.12 -5.11
C ALA A 358 55.35 10.11 -4.99
N ASP A 359 55.13 8.83 -5.26
CA ASP A 359 56.20 7.80 -5.28
C ASP A 359 57.05 7.83 -6.55
N SER A 360 56.49 8.27 -7.68
CA SER A 360 57.25 8.37 -8.94
C SER A 360 58.19 9.57 -8.98
N VAL A 361 57.98 10.61 -8.17
CA VAL A 361 58.85 11.81 -8.12
C VAL A 361 60.01 11.63 -7.13
N ARG A 362 59.96 10.69 -6.18
CA ARG A 362 61.04 10.42 -5.23
C ARG A 362 62.14 9.49 -5.76
N THR A 363 61.91 8.75 -6.85
CA THR A 363 62.90 7.84 -7.46
C THR A 363 63.67 8.44 -8.64
N GLY A 364 63.45 9.73 -8.99
CA GLY A 364 64.00 10.37 -10.18
C GLY A 364 65.13 11.37 -9.95
N LYS A 365 65.79 11.46 -8.75
CA LYS A 365 66.97 12.33 -8.55
C LYS A 365 68.01 11.68 -7.65
N ALA A 366 68.75 10.78 -8.20
CA ALA A 366 70.09 10.44 -7.73
C ALA A 366 70.89 9.75 -8.83
N THR A 367 71.29 10.52 -9.87
CA THR A 367 72.45 10.15 -10.71
C THR A 367 72.91 11.41 -11.39
N SER A 368 73.99 11.99 -10.91
CA SER A 368 75.10 12.62 -11.61
C SER A 368 75.74 13.71 -10.76
N LEU A 369 76.81 13.42 -10.14
CA LEU A 369 78.16 13.93 -10.44
C LEU A 369 79.14 13.31 -9.44
#